data_8b8e7e7112c3ae84c0f0a1a4094157fc
#
_entry.id   8b8e7e7112c3ae84c0f0a1a4094157fc
#
_cell.length_a   1.000
_cell.length_b   1.000
_cell.length_c   1.000
_cell.angle_alpha   90.00
_cell.angle_beta   90.00
_cell.angle_gamma   90.00
#
_symmetry.space_group_name_H-M   'P 1'
#
loop_
_entity.id
_entity.type
_entity.pdbx_description
1 polymer ?
#
loop_
_entity_poly.entity_id
_entity_poly.type
_entity_poly.pdbx_seq_one_letter_code
_entity_poly.pdbx_strand_id
1 'polypeptide(L)'
;MKSIGIFQLGLGKVGKSLIDLIIGNQHKWKRLGWEVRYVALADSSGAIIPYSPYFSSEELMEIASYKLSGSKLADFGKYQFYDSLDVVESLPNYGLNVMIDCASGEHTLPVILKALEAGWHVLLSNKQPLAVGLGEYSRLARYSDHLWYEATV
;
A
#
# COMPACT_ATOMS: atom_id res chain seq x y z
N MET A 1 -0.32 11.63 -19.31
CA MET A 1 0.37 10.59 -18.52
C MET A 1 -0.65 9.97 -17.60
N LYS A 2 -0.67 8.64 -17.48
CA LYS A 2 -1.57 7.94 -16.56
C LYS A 2 -0.93 7.92 -15.17
N SER A 3 -1.71 8.16 -14.12
CA SER A 3 -1.21 8.20 -12.75
C SER A 3 -1.64 6.97 -11.95
N ILE A 4 -0.72 6.47 -11.13
CA ILE A 4 -0.96 5.39 -10.16
C ILE A 4 -0.63 5.93 -8.78
N GLY A 5 -1.62 5.91 -7.88
CA GLY A 5 -1.44 6.17 -6.46
C GLY A 5 -1.31 4.87 -5.67
N ILE A 6 -0.19 4.67 -4.98
CA ILE A 6 0.09 3.46 -4.19
C ILE A 6 -0.18 3.73 -2.70
N PHE A 7 -1.01 2.90 -2.10
CA PHE A 7 -1.10 2.71 -0.66
C PHE A 7 -0.45 1.38 -0.29
N GLN A 8 0.67 1.40 0.42
CA GLN A 8 1.40 0.19 0.82
C GLN A 8 1.17 -0.14 2.29
N LEU A 9 0.75 -1.36 2.54
CA LEU A 9 0.68 -1.97 3.87
C LEU A 9 1.96 -2.78 4.13
N GLY A 10 2.62 -2.50 5.25
CA GLY A 10 3.86 -3.19 5.63
C GLY A 10 5.13 -2.52 5.10
N LEU A 11 6.03 -2.24 6.03
CA LEU A 11 7.30 -1.57 5.80
C LEU A 11 8.50 -2.38 6.33
N GLY A 12 8.34 -3.71 6.34
CA GLY A 12 9.43 -4.64 6.61
C GLY A 12 10.38 -4.78 5.41
N LYS A 13 11.14 -5.86 5.35
CA LYS A 13 12.14 -6.09 4.30
C LYS A 13 11.54 -6.04 2.89
N VAL A 14 10.40 -6.73 2.67
CA VAL A 14 9.72 -6.76 1.37
C VAL A 14 9.21 -5.37 1.00
N GLY A 15 8.52 -4.71 1.93
CA GLY A 15 7.97 -3.37 1.70
C GLY A 15 9.05 -2.33 1.41
N LYS A 16 10.17 -2.37 2.13
CA LYS A 16 11.33 -1.50 1.83
C LYS A 16 11.92 -1.77 0.45
N SER A 17 12.12 -3.04 0.09
CA SER A 17 12.65 -3.40 -1.22
C SER A 17 11.74 -2.94 -2.36
N LEU A 18 10.42 -2.98 -2.15
CA LEU A 18 9.46 -2.45 -3.12
C LEU A 18 9.58 -0.93 -3.28
N ILE A 19 9.72 -0.19 -2.18
CA ILE A 19 9.95 1.27 -2.22
C ILE A 19 11.22 1.57 -3.03
N ASP A 20 12.33 0.90 -2.75
CA ASP A 20 13.59 1.08 -3.47
C ASP A 20 13.44 0.79 -4.97
N LEU A 21 12.70 -0.27 -5.31
CA LEU A 21 12.42 -0.66 -6.70
C LEU A 21 11.59 0.41 -7.44
N ILE A 22 10.55 0.92 -6.80
CA ILE A 22 9.68 1.95 -7.39
C ILE A 22 10.46 3.25 -7.60
N ILE A 23 11.22 3.71 -6.60
CA ILE A 23 12.07 4.90 -6.72
C ILE A 23 13.09 4.73 -7.85
N GLY A 24 13.81 3.61 -7.88
CA GLY A 24 14.86 3.35 -8.87
C GLY A 24 14.35 3.24 -10.30
N ASN A 25 13.07 2.95 -10.51
CA ASN A 25 12.48 2.78 -11.84
C ASN A 25 11.56 3.95 -12.28
N GLN A 26 11.54 5.07 -11.57
CA GLN A 26 10.68 6.22 -11.91
C GLN A 26 10.83 6.70 -13.37
N HIS A 27 12.07 6.76 -13.87
CA HIS A 27 12.37 7.16 -15.25
C HIS A 27 11.82 6.15 -16.28
N LYS A 28 11.81 4.86 -15.94
CA LYS A 28 11.26 3.79 -16.79
C LYS A 28 9.75 3.89 -16.88
N TRP A 29 9.07 4.09 -15.75
CA TRP A 29 7.63 4.28 -15.71
C TRP A 29 7.19 5.49 -16.53
N LYS A 30 7.88 6.63 -16.38
CA LYS A 30 7.61 7.84 -17.17
C LYS A 30 7.74 7.60 -18.67
N ARG A 31 8.76 6.88 -19.13
CA ARG A 31 8.91 6.52 -20.56
C ARG A 31 7.76 5.66 -21.07
N LEU A 32 7.15 4.86 -20.22
CA LEU A 32 5.97 4.05 -20.55
C LEU A 32 4.65 4.82 -20.43
N GLY A 33 4.70 6.12 -20.12
CA GLY A 33 3.53 6.97 -19.98
C GLY A 33 2.84 6.89 -18.62
N TRP A 34 3.53 6.35 -17.59
CA TRP A 34 3.01 6.19 -16.24
C TRP A 34 3.73 7.09 -15.23
N GLU A 35 2.97 7.66 -14.33
CA GLU A 35 3.45 8.32 -13.12
C GLU A 35 3.04 7.48 -11.92
N VAL A 36 4.01 6.84 -11.27
CA VAL A 36 3.79 5.95 -10.11
C VAL A 36 4.23 6.67 -8.85
N ARG A 37 3.31 6.87 -7.90
CA ARG A 37 3.53 7.66 -6.67
C ARG A 37 2.99 6.96 -5.44
N TYR A 38 3.72 7.04 -4.34
CA TYR A 38 3.22 6.65 -3.03
C TYR A 38 2.37 7.75 -2.42
N VAL A 39 1.14 7.40 -2.05
CA VAL A 39 0.13 8.32 -1.50
C VAL A 39 -0.19 8.03 -0.03
N ALA A 40 0.07 6.80 0.42
CA ALA A 40 -0.04 6.41 1.82
C ALA A 40 0.87 5.21 2.12
N LEU A 41 1.32 5.13 3.37
CA LEU A 41 2.10 4.01 3.91
C LEU A 41 1.53 3.60 5.25
N ALA A 42 1.46 2.29 5.53
CA ALA A 42 0.95 1.78 6.79
C ALA A 42 1.85 0.72 7.41
N ASP A 43 1.84 0.66 8.73
CA ASP A 43 2.35 -0.46 9.52
C ASP A 43 1.26 -0.95 10.50
N SER A 44 1.61 -1.81 11.43
CA SER A 44 0.65 -2.34 12.43
C SER A 44 0.07 -1.28 13.37
N SER A 45 0.66 -0.08 13.44
CA SER A 45 0.16 1.01 14.27
C SER A 45 -0.89 1.89 13.58
N GLY A 46 -0.92 1.89 12.26
CA GLY A 46 -1.79 2.71 11.42
C GLY A 46 -1.09 3.20 10.17
N ALA A 47 -1.61 4.26 9.57
CA ALA A 47 -1.14 4.79 8.30
C ALA A 47 -0.76 6.26 8.36
N ILE A 48 0.18 6.65 7.51
CA ILE A 48 0.57 8.04 7.29
C ILE A 48 0.26 8.47 5.86
N ILE A 49 -0.17 9.72 5.73
CA ILE A 49 -0.42 10.41 4.46
C ILE A 49 0.45 11.66 4.42
N PRO A 50 1.12 11.98 3.29
CA PRO A 50 1.90 13.20 3.17
C PRO A 50 1.00 14.44 3.16
N TYR A 51 1.53 15.61 3.52
CA TYR A 51 0.83 16.89 3.35
C TYR A 51 0.78 17.35 1.90
N SER A 52 1.73 16.90 1.07
CA SER A 52 1.73 17.02 -0.39
C SER A 52 0.86 15.92 -1.01
N PRO A 53 0.52 15.98 -2.31
CA PRO A 53 -0.29 14.94 -2.96
C PRO A 53 0.31 13.54 -2.91
N TYR A 54 1.65 13.41 -2.76
CA TYR A 54 2.37 12.14 -2.68
C TYR A 54 3.72 12.32 -1.97
N PHE A 55 4.30 11.24 -1.48
CA PHE A 55 5.64 11.24 -0.89
C PHE A 55 6.72 11.48 -1.95
N SER A 56 7.69 12.32 -1.63
CA SER A 56 8.94 12.42 -2.40
C SER A 56 9.82 11.19 -2.19
N SER A 57 10.83 11.01 -3.04
CA SER A 57 11.80 9.91 -2.88
C SER A 57 12.59 10.05 -1.57
N GLU A 58 12.94 11.27 -1.19
CA GLU A 58 13.66 11.57 0.06
C GLU A 58 12.82 11.20 1.28
N GLU A 59 11.52 11.56 1.29
CA GLU A 59 10.59 11.21 2.36
C GLU A 59 10.41 9.70 2.48
N LEU A 60 10.28 8.98 1.36
CA LEU A 60 10.17 7.52 1.34
C LEU A 60 11.42 6.85 1.92
N MET A 61 12.61 7.34 1.59
CA MET A 61 13.87 6.83 2.12
C MET A 61 14.01 7.11 3.62
N GLU A 62 13.60 8.29 4.09
CA GLU A 62 13.57 8.64 5.51
C GLU A 62 12.63 7.73 6.30
N ILE A 63 11.41 7.52 5.80
CA ILE A 63 10.42 6.63 6.43
C ILE A 63 10.94 5.19 6.48
N ALA A 64 11.50 4.69 5.39
CA ALA A 64 12.06 3.34 5.33
C ALA A 64 13.21 3.17 6.34
N SER A 65 14.09 4.15 6.48
CA SER A 65 15.17 4.16 7.47
C SER A 65 14.65 4.19 8.90
N TYR A 66 13.65 5.02 9.17
CA TYR A 66 12.99 5.09 10.47
C TYR A 66 12.38 3.73 10.86
N LYS A 67 11.75 3.04 9.91
CA LYS A 67 11.16 1.71 10.15
C LYS A 67 12.20 0.62 10.40
N LEU A 68 13.39 0.72 9.83
CA LEU A 68 14.48 -0.24 10.06
C LEU A 68 14.96 -0.24 11.52
N SER A 69 14.78 0.86 12.26
CA SER A 69 15.07 0.93 13.70
C SER A 69 14.03 0.22 14.59
N GLY A 70 12.98 -0.38 14.01
CA GLY A 70 11.89 -1.02 14.75
C GLY A 70 10.81 -0.06 15.26
N SER A 71 10.87 1.19 14.87
CA SER A 71 9.92 2.24 15.30
C SER A 71 8.56 2.10 14.63
N LYS A 72 7.50 2.63 15.26
CA LYS A 72 6.13 2.63 14.74
C LYS A 72 5.83 3.92 13.99
N LEU A 73 5.03 3.86 12.92
CA LEU A 73 4.59 5.06 12.19
C LEU A 73 3.80 6.02 13.08
N ALA A 74 3.04 5.51 14.06
CA ALA A 74 2.32 6.33 15.03
C ALA A 74 3.23 7.31 15.81
N ASP A 75 4.49 6.95 16.01
CA ASP A 75 5.46 7.74 16.78
C ASP A 75 6.31 8.67 15.89
N PHE A 76 6.14 8.61 14.58
CA PHE A 76 6.96 9.39 13.65
C PHE A 76 6.65 10.90 13.70
N GLY A 77 5.39 11.27 13.92
CA GLY A 77 4.96 12.65 14.21
C GLY A 77 5.13 13.68 13.09
N LYS A 78 5.59 13.28 11.90
CA LYS A 78 5.95 14.17 10.80
C LYS A 78 4.84 14.30 9.72
N TYR A 79 3.89 13.37 9.70
CA TYR A 79 2.84 13.29 8.69
C TYR A 79 1.46 13.19 9.34
N GLN A 80 0.41 13.33 8.54
CA GLN A 80 -0.95 13.04 8.98
C GLN A 80 -1.06 11.54 9.28
N PHE A 81 -1.57 11.19 10.47
CA PHE A 81 -1.72 9.82 10.93
C PHE A 81 -3.20 9.43 10.99
N TYR A 82 -3.53 8.25 10.48
CA TYR A 82 -4.86 7.71 10.40
C TYR A 82 -4.91 6.24 10.80
N ASP A 83 -6.10 5.75 11.16
CA ASP A 83 -6.39 4.33 11.08
C ASP A 83 -6.30 3.89 9.61
N SER A 84 -5.73 2.72 9.35
CA SER A 84 -5.55 2.23 7.97
C SER A 84 -6.87 2.04 7.21
N LEU A 85 -7.98 1.77 7.93
CA LEU A 85 -9.32 1.67 7.34
C LEU A 85 -9.82 3.03 6.83
N ASP A 86 -9.51 4.11 7.54
CA ASP A 86 -9.97 5.45 7.19
C ASP A 86 -9.22 6.04 5.99
N VAL A 87 -7.99 5.55 5.73
CA VAL A 87 -7.16 6.01 4.61
C VAL A 87 -7.85 5.79 3.27
N VAL A 88 -8.49 4.64 3.06
CA VAL A 88 -9.15 4.32 1.78
C VAL A 88 -10.20 5.36 1.40
N GLU A 89 -10.96 5.87 2.39
CA GLU A 89 -11.98 6.89 2.17
C GLU A 89 -11.39 8.31 2.07
N SER A 90 -10.23 8.52 2.68
CA SER A 90 -9.58 9.84 2.78
C SER A 90 -8.76 10.19 1.53
N LEU A 91 -8.32 9.19 0.76
CA LEU A 91 -7.48 9.41 -0.40
C LEU A 91 -8.29 9.81 -1.64
N PRO A 92 -7.85 10.82 -2.40
CA PRO A 92 -8.48 11.18 -3.66
C PRO A 92 -8.23 10.10 -4.73
N ASN A 93 -8.97 10.20 -5.82
CA ASN A 93 -8.73 9.37 -6.99
C ASN A 93 -7.52 9.88 -7.77
N TYR A 94 -6.47 9.07 -7.85
CA TYR A 94 -5.24 9.37 -8.61
C TYR A 94 -5.27 8.85 -10.06
N GLY A 95 -6.42 8.42 -10.56
CA GLY A 95 -6.58 7.76 -11.85
C GLY A 95 -6.63 6.25 -11.68
N LEU A 96 -5.59 5.62 -11.16
CA LEU A 96 -5.58 4.23 -10.72
C LEU A 96 -5.07 4.17 -9.28
N ASN A 97 -5.93 3.76 -8.36
CA ASN A 97 -5.55 3.52 -6.97
C ASN A 97 -5.18 2.04 -6.78
N VAL A 98 -4.00 1.80 -6.22
CA VAL A 98 -3.44 0.47 -5.99
C VAL A 98 -3.05 0.33 -4.52
N MET A 99 -3.58 -0.69 -3.87
CA MET A 99 -3.10 -1.12 -2.55
C MET A 99 -2.13 -2.28 -2.73
N ILE A 100 -1.01 -2.25 -2.01
CA ILE A 100 -0.04 -3.35 -2.01
C ILE A 100 0.15 -3.83 -0.58
N ASP A 101 -0.18 -5.09 -0.31
CA ASP A 101 -0.01 -5.71 1.00
C ASP A 101 1.33 -6.45 1.08
N CYS A 102 2.30 -5.82 1.76
CA CYS A 102 3.60 -6.37 2.12
C CYS A 102 3.70 -6.70 3.62
N ALA A 103 2.59 -6.65 4.35
CA ALA A 103 2.54 -6.98 5.77
C ALA A 103 2.62 -8.50 6.00
N SER A 104 2.88 -8.90 7.23
CA SER A 104 2.72 -10.27 7.69
C SER A 104 1.41 -10.41 8.47
N GLY A 105 0.74 -11.56 8.34
CA GLY A 105 -0.51 -11.85 9.06
C GLY A 105 -1.77 -11.56 8.26
N GLU A 106 -2.90 -11.88 8.87
CA GLU A 106 -4.23 -11.75 8.28
C GLU A 106 -4.96 -10.44 8.65
N HIS A 107 -4.37 -9.66 9.55
CA HIS A 107 -4.97 -8.44 10.11
C HIS A 107 -5.21 -7.32 9.05
N THR A 108 -4.64 -7.45 7.87
CA THR A 108 -4.84 -6.52 6.74
C THR A 108 -6.14 -6.77 5.97
N LEU A 109 -6.81 -7.91 6.18
CA LEU A 109 -8.01 -8.29 5.44
C LEU A 109 -9.12 -7.24 5.44
N PRO A 110 -9.47 -6.58 6.55
CA PRO A 110 -10.49 -5.53 6.53
C PRO A 110 -10.16 -4.36 5.60
N VAL A 111 -8.89 -3.93 5.59
CA VAL A 111 -8.42 -2.84 4.73
C VAL A 111 -8.42 -3.26 3.25
N ILE A 112 -8.02 -4.50 2.97
CA ILE A 112 -8.05 -5.09 1.63
C ILE A 112 -9.47 -5.10 1.08
N LEU A 113 -10.44 -5.61 1.86
CA LEU A 113 -11.84 -5.64 1.45
C LEU A 113 -12.39 -4.24 1.19
N LYS A 114 -12.07 -3.29 2.05
CA LYS A 114 -12.52 -1.90 1.89
C LYS A 114 -11.95 -1.25 0.62
N ALA A 115 -10.69 -1.51 0.30
CA ALA A 115 -10.06 -1.03 -0.94
C ALA A 115 -10.72 -1.64 -2.18
N LEU A 116 -10.99 -2.95 -2.18
CA LEU A 116 -11.68 -3.63 -3.28
C LEU A 116 -13.10 -3.10 -3.46
N GLU A 117 -13.85 -2.91 -2.39
CA GLU A 117 -15.20 -2.32 -2.41
C GLU A 117 -15.19 -0.88 -2.95
N ALA A 118 -14.11 -0.14 -2.73
CA ALA A 118 -13.90 1.20 -3.30
C ALA A 118 -13.41 1.18 -4.76
N GLY A 119 -13.29 0.02 -5.38
CA GLY A 119 -12.86 -0.13 -6.77
C GLY A 119 -11.34 -0.05 -6.99
N TRP A 120 -10.54 -0.18 -5.94
CA TRP A 120 -9.09 -0.18 -6.05
C TRP A 120 -8.57 -1.53 -6.56
N HIS A 121 -7.40 -1.53 -7.16
CA HIS A 121 -6.64 -2.75 -7.40
C HIS A 121 -5.82 -3.10 -6.15
N VAL A 122 -5.76 -4.39 -5.82
CA VAL A 122 -5.02 -4.89 -4.66
C VAL A 122 -4.02 -5.96 -5.09
N LEU A 123 -2.77 -5.80 -4.69
CA LEU A 123 -1.70 -6.76 -4.90
C LEU A 123 -1.27 -7.33 -3.55
N LEU A 124 -1.27 -8.66 -3.43
CA LEU A 124 -0.85 -9.36 -2.21
C LEU A 124 0.52 -9.97 -2.42
N SER A 125 1.50 -9.59 -1.59
CA SER A 125 2.73 -10.36 -1.42
C SER A 125 2.64 -11.31 -0.21
N ASN A 126 1.52 -11.29 0.51
CA ASN A 126 1.22 -12.10 1.69
C ASN A 126 0.03 -13.02 1.39
N LYS A 127 0.17 -14.33 1.64
CA LYS A 127 -0.90 -15.32 1.42
C LYS A 127 -1.95 -15.36 2.53
N GLN A 128 -1.61 -14.91 3.71
CA GLN A 128 -2.47 -15.09 4.89
C GLN A 128 -3.85 -14.47 4.74
N PRO A 129 -4.05 -13.31 4.10
CA PRO A 129 -5.39 -12.79 3.85
C PRO A 129 -6.27 -13.68 2.97
N LEU A 130 -5.69 -14.62 2.21
CA LEU A 130 -6.43 -15.61 1.41
C LEU A 130 -6.73 -16.90 2.18
N ALA A 131 -6.00 -17.17 3.28
CA ALA A 131 -6.16 -18.34 4.13
C ALA A 131 -7.24 -18.11 5.21
N VAL A 132 -8.39 -17.59 4.80
CA VAL A 132 -9.51 -17.21 5.65
C VAL A 132 -10.69 -18.18 5.51
N GLY A 133 -11.73 -18.01 6.30
CA GLY A 133 -12.95 -18.78 6.19
C GLY A 133 -13.61 -18.65 4.81
N LEU A 134 -14.45 -19.64 4.46
CA LEU A 134 -15.11 -19.68 3.14
C LEU A 134 -15.94 -18.42 2.85
N GLY A 135 -16.53 -17.81 3.86
CA GLY A 135 -17.33 -16.59 3.73
C GLY A 135 -16.49 -15.39 3.26
N GLU A 136 -15.37 -15.14 3.92
CA GLU A 136 -14.43 -14.06 3.57
C GLU A 136 -13.75 -14.33 2.23
N TYR A 137 -13.35 -15.56 1.96
CA TYR A 137 -12.79 -15.94 0.67
C TYR A 137 -13.78 -15.68 -0.47
N SER A 138 -15.06 -16.02 -0.27
CA SER A 138 -16.11 -15.74 -1.26
C SER A 138 -16.30 -14.25 -1.51
N ARG A 139 -16.15 -13.40 -0.49
CA ARG A 139 -16.14 -11.93 -0.65
C ARG A 139 -14.96 -11.45 -1.49
N LEU A 140 -13.76 -11.94 -1.21
CA LEU A 140 -12.56 -11.63 -2.01
C LEU A 140 -12.69 -12.08 -3.46
N ALA A 141 -13.22 -13.28 -3.69
CA ALA A 141 -13.41 -13.85 -5.03
C ALA A 141 -14.33 -13.02 -5.95
N ARG A 142 -15.24 -12.23 -5.38
CA ARG A 142 -16.08 -11.28 -6.14
C ARG A 142 -15.28 -10.19 -6.84
N TYR A 143 -14.06 -9.90 -6.37
CA TYR A 143 -13.17 -8.87 -6.89
C TYR A 143 -11.97 -9.45 -7.65
N SER A 144 -12.11 -10.63 -8.26
CA SER A 144 -11.03 -11.35 -8.96
C SER A 144 -10.33 -10.50 -10.03
N ASP A 145 -11.05 -9.58 -10.68
CA ASP A 145 -10.47 -8.67 -11.68
C ASP A 145 -9.62 -7.54 -11.08
N HIS A 146 -9.70 -7.33 -9.77
CA HIS A 146 -9.01 -6.28 -9.03
C HIS A 146 -8.03 -6.81 -7.99
N LEU A 147 -7.99 -8.14 -7.77
CA LEU A 147 -7.16 -8.79 -6.77
C LEU A 147 -6.07 -9.66 -7.41
N TRP A 148 -4.81 -9.36 -7.11
CA TRP A 148 -3.62 -10.00 -7.66
C TRP A 148 -2.77 -10.58 -6.54
N TYR A 149 -2.42 -11.86 -6.60
CA TYR A 149 -1.71 -12.58 -5.54
C TYR A 149 -0.63 -13.56 -6.04
N GLU A 150 -0.27 -13.52 -7.30
CA GLU A 150 0.72 -14.42 -7.90
C GLU A 150 2.16 -14.20 -7.37
N ALA A 151 2.41 -13.04 -6.73
CA ALA A 151 3.69 -12.77 -6.07
C ALA A 151 3.89 -13.58 -4.78
N THR A 152 2.93 -14.40 -4.38
CA THR A 152 2.91 -15.13 -3.11
C THR A 152 3.34 -16.60 -3.26
N VAL A 153 4.29 -16.89 -4.09
CA VAL A 153 4.76 -18.26 -4.34
C VAL A 153 5.46 -18.87 -3.12
#